data_a1b587e41e5e62eb88084c6b48bc6435
#
_entry.id   a1b587e41e5e62eb88084c6b48bc6435
#
_cell.length_a   1.000
_cell.length_b   1.000
_cell.length_c   1.000
_cell.angle_alpha   90.00
_cell.angle_beta   90.00
_cell.angle_gamma   90.00
#
_symmetry.space_group_name_H-M   'P 1'
#
loop_
_entity.id
_entity.type
_entity.pdbx_description
1 polymer ?
#
loop_
_entity_poly.entity_id
_entity_poly.type
_entity_poly.pdbx_seq_one_letter_code
_entity_poly.pdbx_strand_id
1 'polypeptide(L)'
;MKAYAGLLVAAAAALITPSRADDSDKFVVRGDATKVLMEQNQINVATAEAISKACVEEAVKQGVKVSIVIYDQFGEPVYMYRMDGQAKVAIDTAMMKAHTVVNTRQPSKATMNQVLSGRSSELRQYSFGNFANSGGLPIVIDGNQMIGAIGVGGSAPNLPAWSDEICAWRAMTKVLGPQPALLPDIQRTAAPATR
;
A
#
# COMPACT_ATOMS: atom_id res chain seq x y z
N MET A 1 9.40 76.75 48.95
CA MET A 1 9.10 76.66 47.52
C MET A 1 9.47 75.21 47.06
N LYS A 2 8.50 74.34 46.81
CA LYS A 2 8.76 72.98 46.40
C LYS A 2 8.32 72.88 44.93
N ALA A 3 9.29 72.63 44.01
CA ALA A 3 9.06 72.42 42.62
C ALA A 3 8.66 70.96 42.42
N TYR A 4 7.50 70.72 41.77
CA TYR A 4 7.06 69.39 41.30
C TYR A 4 7.52 69.21 39.85
N ALA A 5 8.42 68.23 39.63
CA ALA A 5 8.80 67.83 38.29
C ALA A 5 7.74 66.83 37.79
N GLY A 6 7.00 67.21 36.73
CA GLY A 6 6.06 66.34 36.07
C GLY A 6 6.76 65.35 35.17
N LEU A 7 6.51 64.04 35.38
CA LEU A 7 7.02 62.96 34.55
C LEU A 7 6.05 62.74 33.37
N LEU A 8 6.47 63.10 32.16
CA LEU A 8 5.74 62.81 30.91
C LEU A 8 6.02 61.34 30.54
N VAL A 9 5.02 60.47 30.67
CA VAL A 9 5.08 59.12 30.15
C VAL A 9 4.63 59.15 28.68
N ALA A 10 5.59 58.98 27.77
CA ALA A 10 5.29 58.81 26.34
C ALA A 10 4.79 57.35 26.11
N ALA A 11 3.54 57.22 25.78
CA ALA A 11 2.99 55.94 25.34
C ALA A 11 3.42 55.65 23.91
N ALA A 12 4.32 54.70 23.75
CA ALA A 12 4.67 54.16 22.43
C ALA A 12 3.53 53.30 21.92
N ALA A 13 2.73 53.79 20.99
CA ALA A 13 1.78 52.98 20.27
C ALA A 13 2.56 52.06 19.32
N ALA A 14 2.64 50.77 19.66
CA ALA A 14 3.14 49.74 18.77
C ALA A 14 2.18 49.63 17.57
N LEU A 15 2.60 50.11 16.42
CA LEU A 15 1.92 49.85 15.15
C LEU A 15 2.02 48.36 14.89
N ILE A 16 0.96 47.64 15.16
CA ILE A 16 0.75 46.25 14.72
C ILE A 16 0.55 46.38 13.20
N THR A 17 1.62 46.22 12.42
CA THR A 17 1.50 46.01 11.00
C THR A 17 0.76 44.70 10.80
N PRO A 18 -0.36 44.69 10.02
CA PRO A 18 -1.02 43.44 9.69
C PRO A 18 0.01 42.57 8.98
N SER A 19 0.27 41.39 9.52
CA SER A 19 1.07 40.37 8.84
C SER A 19 0.44 40.21 7.45
N ARG A 20 1.22 40.53 6.42
CA ARG A 20 0.86 40.30 5.03
C ARG A 20 0.53 38.82 4.95
N ALA A 21 -0.75 38.48 4.70
CA ALA A 21 -1.14 37.10 4.45
C ALA A 21 -0.15 36.54 3.43
N ASP A 22 0.56 35.50 3.84
CA ASP A 22 1.64 34.95 3.02
C ASP A 22 0.99 34.48 1.71
N ASP A 23 1.39 35.10 0.60
CA ASP A 23 0.87 34.81 -0.75
C ASP A 23 1.15 33.34 -1.15
N SER A 24 1.90 32.60 -0.31
CA SER A 24 2.16 31.16 -0.45
C SER A 24 0.93 30.28 -0.30
N ASP A 25 -0.17 30.76 0.34
CA ASP A 25 -1.38 29.97 0.54
C ASP A 25 -2.00 29.48 -0.77
N LYS A 26 -1.81 30.23 -1.85
CA LYS A 26 -2.26 29.80 -3.19
C LYS A 26 -1.44 28.65 -3.80
N PHE A 27 -0.29 28.34 -3.25
CA PHE A 27 0.61 27.29 -3.75
C PHE A 27 0.61 26.02 -2.92
N VAL A 28 -0.06 26.01 -1.76
CA VAL A 28 -0.05 24.89 -0.82
C VAL A 28 -1.45 24.56 -0.34
N VAL A 29 -1.68 23.28 -0.05
CA VAL A 29 -2.90 22.83 0.61
C VAL A 29 -2.73 23.02 2.11
N ARG A 30 -3.63 23.76 2.77
CA ARG A 30 -3.60 24.04 4.21
C ARG A 30 -4.95 23.78 4.88
N GLY A 31 -4.96 23.86 6.20
CA GLY A 31 -6.15 23.73 7.01
C GLY A 31 -6.68 22.29 7.09
N ASP A 32 -8.00 22.13 7.13
CA ASP A 32 -8.63 20.82 7.32
C ASP A 32 -8.35 19.83 6.18
N ALA A 33 -8.17 20.33 4.95
CA ALA A 33 -7.77 19.48 3.84
C ALA A 33 -6.39 18.82 4.06
N THR A 34 -5.45 19.52 4.69
CA THR A 34 -4.13 18.97 5.04
C THR A 34 -4.25 17.89 6.11
N LYS A 35 -5.12 18.09 7.11
CA LYS A 35 -5.38 17.10 8.16
C LYS A 35 -5.92 15.81 7.56
N VAL A 36 -6.91 15.88 6.66
CA VAL A 36 -7.45 14.70 5.97
C VAL A 36 -6.38 13.93 5.22
N LEU A 37 -5.40 14.61 4.60
CA LEU A 37 -4.29 13.96 3.92
C LEU A 37 -3.28 13.31 4.88
N MET A 38 -3.10 13.87 6.07
CA MET A 38 -2.12 13.41 7.07
C MET A 38 -2.70 12.38 8.06
N GLU A 39 -4.00 12.39 8.32
CA GLU A 39 -4.69 11.50 9.27
C GLU A 39 -5.18 10.21 8.61
N GLN A 40 -4.38 9.64 7.71
CA GLN A 40 -4.71 8.35 7.11
C GLN A 40 -4.18 7.21 7.97
N ASN A 41 -5.02 6.21 8.25
CA ASN A 41 -4.61 5.02 8.97
C ASN A 41 -3.57 4.25 8.14
N GLN A 42 -2.49 3.84 8.80
CA GLN A 42 -1.42 3.06 8.22
C GLN A 42 -1.26 1.76 8.99
N ILE A 43 -0.81 0.72 8.31
CA ILE A 43 -0.45 -0.53 8.97
C ILE A 43 0.78 -0.29 9.87
N ASN A 44 0.73 -0.78 11.11
CA ASN A 44 1.89 -0.77 11.98
C ASN A 44 2.76 -2.03 11.78
N VAL A 45 4.02 -1.95 12.18
CA VAL A 45 4.99 -3.04 12.00
C VAL A 45 4.59 -4.34 12.69
N ALA A 46 3.98 -4.27 13.87
CA ALA A 46 3.55 -5.46 14.61
C ALA A 46 2.45 -6.24 13.86
N THR A 47 1.49 -5.53 13.27
CA THR A 47 0.45 -6.14 12.42
C THR A 47 1.05 -6.73 11.15
N ALA A 48 1.97 -6.02 10.50
CA ALA A 48 2.66 -6.49 9.30
C ALA A 48 3.47 -7.77 9.58
N GLU A 49 4.18 -7.83 10.70
CA GLU A 49 4.89 -9.02 11.16
C GLU A 49 3.95 -10.19 11.43
N ALA A 50 2.82 -9.94 12.12
CA ALA A 50 1.82 -10.97 12.41
C ALA A 50 1.22 -11.57 11.12
N ILE A 51 0.89 -10.74 10.13
CA ILE A 51 0.40 -11.18 8.82
C ILE A 51 1.48 -12.01 8.11
N SER A 52 2.72 -11.53 8.08
CA SER A 52 3.83 -12.25 7.47
C SER A 52 4.03 -13.63 8.11
N LYS A 53 4.06 -13.69 9.44
CA LYS A 53 4.18 -14.94 10.19
C LYS A 53 3.04 -15.91 9.88
N ALA A 54 1.81 -15.44 9.82
CA ALA A 54 0.66 -16.27 9.48
C ALA A 54 0.77 -16.86 8.07
N CYS A 55 1.24 -16.08 7.07
CA CYS A 55 1.47 -16.59 5.71
C CYS A 55 2.61 -17.62 5.69
N VAL A 56 3.72 -17.40 6.43
CA VAL A 56 4.81 -18.37 6.55
C VAL A 56 4.33 -19.69 7.17
N GLU A 57 3.52 -19.63 8.23
CA GLU A 57 2.93 -20.83 8.86
C GLU A 57 2.09 -21.64 7.87
N GLU A 58 1.29 -20.97 7.04
CA GLU A 58 0.52 -21.63 5.99
C GLU A 58 1.42 -22.23 4.89
N ALA A 59 2.44 -21.49 4.46
CA ALA A 59 3.40 -21.97 3.45
C ALA A 59 4.15 -23.23 3.92
N VAL A 60 4.58 -23.25 5.19
CA VAL A 60 5.23 -24.42 5.80
C VAL A 60 4.30 -25.65 5.79
N LYS A 61 3.01 -25.49 6.11
CA LYS A 61 2.02 -26.58 6.05
C LYS A 61 1.88 -27.16 4.62
N GLN A 62 2.08 -26.32 3.60
CA GLN A 62 2.03 -26.74 2.20
C GLN A 62 3.37 -27.24 1.65
N GLY A 63 4.44 -27.25 2.47
CA GLY A 63 5.78 -27.62 2.04
C GLY A 63 6.39 -26.66 1.02
N VAL A 64 5.94 -25.41 0.99
CA VAL A 64 6.44 -24.37 0.06
C VAL A 64 7.19 -23.27 0.79
N LYS A 65 8.02 -22.55 0.04
CA LYS A 65 8.75 -21.38 0.54
C LYS A 65 8.19 -20.13 -0.14
N VAL A 66 8.07 -19.06 0.64
CA VAL A 66 7.56 -17.78 0.14
C VAL A 66 8.46 -16.62 0.55
N SER A 67 8.33 -15.54 -0.18
CA SER A 67 8.82 -14.22 0.20
C SER A 67 7.63 -13.30 0.33
N ILE A 68 7.65 -12.41 1.32
CA ILE A 68 6.54 -11.54 1.69
C ILE A 68 7.05 -10.12 1.81
N VAL A 69 6.33 -9.18 1.23
CA VAL A 69 6.60 -7.74 1.36
C VAL A 69 5.31 -7.04 1.73
N ILE A 70 5.39 -6.18 2.72
CA ILE A 70 4.27 -5.35 3.16
C ILE A 70 4.70 -3.89 3.09
N TYR A 71 3.95 -3.11 2.33
CA TYR A 71 4.04 -1.66 2.24
C TYR A 71 2.91 -1.00 2.99
N ASP A 72 3.13 0.22 3.44
CA ASP A 72 2.04 1.08 3.86
C ASP A 72 1.21 1.54 2.64
N GLN A 73 0.18 2.35 2.90
CA GLN A 73 -0.68 2.84 1.81
C GLN A 73 0.00 3.85 0.87
N PHE A 74 1.18 4.37 1.23
CA PHE A 74 1.97 5.30 0.42
C PHE A 74 3.05 4.60 -0.40
N GLY A 75 3.29 3.30 -0.13
CA GLY A 75 4.29 2.50 -0.82
C GLY A 75 5.64 2.44 -0.12
N GLU A 76 5.70 2.89 1.14
CA GLU A 76 6.92 2.74 1.94
C GLU A 76 6.97 1.34 2.58
N PRO A 77 8.14 0.69 2.62
CA PRO A 77 8.28 -0.66 3.17
C PRO A 77 8.10 -0.66 4.68
N VAL A 78 7.17 -1.48 5.17
CA VAL A 78 6.92 -1.70 6.60
C VAL A 78 7.54 -3.00 7.08
N TYR A 79 7.43 -4.09 6.29
CA TYR A 79 7.98 -5.39 6.65
C TYR A 79 8.34 -6.21 5.42
N MET A 80 9.48 -6.90 5.49
CA MET A 80 9.96 -7.78 4.44
C MET A 80 10.49 -9.07 5.04
N TYR A 81 10.08 -10.20 4.47
CA TYR A 81 10.54 -11.51 4.89
C TYR A 81 10.78 -12.43 3.70
N ARG A 82 11.91 -13.12 3.69
CA ARG A 82 12.23 -14.14 2.70
C ARG A 82 12.63 -15.42 3.45
N MET A 83 11.91 -16.51 3.23
CA MET A 83 12.24 -17.81 3.81
C MET A 83 13.61 -18.29 3.33
N ASP A 84 14.33 -18.99 4.19
CA ASP A 84 15.65 -19.55 3.89
C ASP A 84 15.62 -20.44 2.64
N GLY A 85 16.57 -20.20 1.74
CA GLY A 85 16.68 -20.92 0.47
C GLY A 85 15.64 -20.53 -0.58
N GLN A 86 14.83 -19.47 -0.36
CA GLN A 86 13.99 -18.93 -1.41
C GLN A 86 14.80 -18.10 -2.43
N ALA A 87 14.48 -18.26 -3.70
CA ALA A 87 15.18 -17.56 -4.77
C ALA A 87 14.97 -16.02 -4.69
N LYS A 88 15.98 -15.27 -5.17
CA LYS A 88 15.90 -13.79 -5.21
C LYS A 88 14.66 -13.29 -5.98
N VAL A 89 14.32 -13.94 -7.08
CA VAL A 89 13.15 -13.56 -7.91
C VAL A 89 11.84 -13.59 -7.11
N ALA A 90 11.74 -14.41 -6.07
CA ALA A 90 10.54 -14.49 -5.25
C ALA A 90 10.31 -13.21 -4.43
N ILE A 91 11.37 -12.65 -3.84
CA ILE A 91 11.25 -11.38 -3.09
C ILE A 91 11.04 -10.21 -4.07
N ASP A 92 11.72 -10.21 -5.22
CA ASP A 92 11.55 -9.17 -6.23
C ASP A 92 10.09 -9.14 -6.74
N THR A 93 9.51 -10.30 -7.06
CA THR A 93 8.10 -10.38 -7.49
C THR A 93 7.12 -10.03 -6.38
N ALA A 94 7.41 -10.36 -5.11
CA ALA A 94 6.61 -9.93 -3.97
C ALA A 94 6.58 -8.40 -3.87
N MET A 95 7.74 -7.73 -4.00
CA MET A 95 7.82 -6.27 -4.02
C MET A 95 6.99 -5.67 -5.16
N MET A 96 7.15 -6.19 -6.37
CA MET A 96 6.43 -5.69 -7.54
C MET A 96 4.91 -5.88 -7.42
N LYS A 97 4.46 -6.99 -6.85
CA LYS A 97 3.02 -7.26 -6.60
C LYS A 97 2.45 -6.29 -5.55
N ALA A 98 3.14 -6.08 -4.42
CA ALA A 98 2.71 -5.11 -3.41
C ALA A 98 2.69 -3.67 -3.98
N HIS A 99 3.71 -3.28 -4.73
CA HIS A 99 3.78 -1.98 -5.40
C HIS A 99 2.61 -1.79 -6.39
N THR A 100 2.26 -2.82 -7.17
CA THR A 100 1.09 -2.79 -8.05
C THR A 100 -0.19 -2.48 -7.28
N VAL A 101 -0.37 -3.08 -6.10
CA VAL A 101 -1.54 -2.82 -5.25
C VAL A 101 -1.55 -1.37 -4.74
N VAL A 102 -0.41 -0.84 -4.30
CA VAL A 102 -0.31 0.57 -3.88
C VAL A 102 -0.73 1.52 -5.01
N ASN A 103 -0.22 1.29 -6.22
CA ASN A 103 -0.50 2.13 -7.37
C ASN A 103 -1.95 2.04 -7.86
N THR A 104 -2.51 0.84 -7.88
CA THR A 104 -3.84 0.58 -8.50
C THR A 104 -4.98 0.55 -7.51
N ARG A 105 -4.69 0.44 -6.22
CA ARG A 105 -5.66 0.21 -5.13
C ARG A 105 -6.51 -1.05 -5.33
N GLN A 106 -6.02 -2.00 -6.13
CA GLN A 106 -6.69 -3.25 -6.47
C GLN A 106 -5.74 -4.44 -6.29
N PRO A 107 -6.26 -5.67 -6.13
CA PRO A 107 -5.43 -6.86 -6.22
C PRO A 107 -4.57 -6.87 -7.49
N SER A 108 -3.31 -7.27 -7.41
CA SER A 108 -2.42 -7.33 -8.58
C SER A 108 -2.94 -8.28 -9.68
N LYS A 109 -3.79 -9.23 -9.31
CA LYS A 109 -4.56 -10.08 -10.22
C LYS A 109 -5.50 -9.29 -11.14
N ALA A 110 -6.02 -8.14 -10.71
CA ALA A 110 -6.85 -7.29 -11.57
C ALA A 110 -6.04 -6.83 -12.79
N THR A 111 -4.81 -6.37 -12.59
CA THR A 111 -3.89 -6.01 -13.68
C THR A 111 -3.57 -7.22 -14.56
N MET A 112 -3.32 -8.39 -13.96
CA MET A 112 -3.12 -9.63 -14.70
C MET A 112 -4.33 -9.97 -15.59
N ASN A 113 -5.53 -9.89 -15.04
CA ASN A 113 -6.77 -10.18 -15.76
C ASN A 113 -6.98 -9.21 -16.94
N GLN A 114 -6.67 -7.92 -16.76
CA GLN A 114 -6.73 -6.92 -17.83
C GLN A 114 -5.78 -7.27 -18.99
N VAL A 115 -4.54 -7.60 -18.67
CA VAL A 115 -3.55 -8.03 -19.69
C VAL A 115 -4.00 -9.31 -20.41
N LEU A 116 -4.46 -10.31 -19.66
CA LEU A 116 -4.92 -11.58 -20.22
C LEU A 116 -6.19 -11.44 -21.08
N SER A 117 -7.02 -10.42 -20.83
CA SER A 117 -8.19 -10.10 -21.67
C SER A 117 -7.85 -9.49 -23.03
N GLY A 118 -6.56 -9.34 -23.35
CA GLY A 118 -6.09 -8.80 -24.63
C GLY A 118 -6.16 -7.28 -24.78
N ARG A 119 -6.33 -6.54 -23.68
CA ARG A 119 -6.28 -5.08 -23.70
C ARG A 119 -4.82 -4.62 -23.84
N SER A 120 -4.38 -4.39 -25.06
CA SER A 120 -3.00 -3.95 -25.35
C SER A 120 -2.62 -2.62 -24.68
N SER A 121 -3.59 -1.75 -24.43
CA SER A 121 -3.36 -0.49 -23.68
C SER A 121 -2.88 -0.74 -22.26
N GLU A 122 -3.24 -1.87 -21.66
CA GLU A 122 -2.85 -2.21 -20.27
C GLU A 122 -1.38 -2.65 -20.18
N LEU A 123 -0.74 -3.01 -21.29
CA LEU A 123 0.70 -3.28 -21.30
C LEU A 123 1.53 -2.06 -20.87
N ARG A 124 1.00 -0.85 -21.02
CA ARG A 124 1.60 0.38 -20.50
C ARG A 124 1.76 0.37 -18.99
N GLN A 125 0.95 -0.43 -18.27
CA GLN A 125 1.07 -0.58 -16.82
C GLN A 125 2.47 -1.08 -16.41
N TYR A 126 3.12 -1.89 -17.23
CA TYR A 126 4.49 -2.34 -16.98
C TYR A 126 5.50 -1.21 -16.97
N SER A 127 5.30 -0.15 -17.75
CA SER A 127 6.19 1.02 -17.75
C SER A 127 6.09 1.83 -16.45
N PHE A 128 5.03 1.66 -15.67
CA PHE A 128 4.88 2.22 -14.34
C PHE A 128 5.35 1.27 -13.22
N GLY A 129 6.00 0.16 -13.57
CA GLY A 129 6.48 -0.82 -12.61
C GLY A 129 5.39 -1.74 -12.03
N ASN A 130 4.18 -1.71 -12.57
CA ASN A 130 3.11 -2.62 -12.17
C ASN A 130 3.37 -4.03 -12.72
N PHE A 131 3.13 -5.03 -11.90
CA PHE A 131 3.39 -6.43 -12.22
C PHE A 131 2.08 -7.22 -12.35
N ALA A 132 1.75 -7.62 -13.57
CA ALA A 132 0.52 -8.32 -13.92
C ALA A 132 0.57 -9.80 -13.51
N ASN A 133 0.58 -10.07 -12.20
CA ASN A 133 0.55 -11.42 -11.65
C ASN A 133 -0.19 -11.44 -10.32
N SER A 134 -0.82 -12.55 -9.97
CA SER A 134 -1.53 -12.69 -8.69
C SER A 134 -0.56 -12.78 -7.50
N GLY A 135 -1.05 -12.46 -6.30
CA GLY A 135 -0.30 -12.52 -5.04
C GLY A 135 -0.05 -11.18 -4.37
N GLY A 136 -0.50 -10.07 -4.97
CA GLY A 136 -0.58 -8.77 -4.32
C GLY A 136 -2.02 -8.46 -3.91
N LEU A 137 -2.26 -8.08 -2.65
CA LEU A 137 -3.58 -7.76 -2.12
C LEU A 137 -3.55 -6.48 -1.29
N PRO A 138 -4.61 -5.65 -1.34
CA PRO A 138 -4.79 -4.55 -0.41
C PRO A 138 -5.05 -5.09 0.99
N ILE A 139 -4.43 -4.49 2.00
CA ILE A 139 -4.70 -4.76 3.41
C ILE A 139 -5.77 -3.78 3.84
N VAL A 140 -6.96 -4.28 4.17
CA VAL A 140 -8.11 -3.43 4.49
C VAL A 140 -8.62 -3.68 5.91
N ILE A 141 -9.17 -2.62 6.51
CA ILE A 141 -9.90 -2.64 7.78
C ILE A 141 -11.24 -1.92 7.59
N ASP A 142 -12.13 -2.06 8.54
CA ASP A 142 -13.42 -1.33 8.60
C ASP A 142 -14.22 -1.39 7.30
N GLY A 143 -14.23 -2.56 6.68
CA GLY A 143 -15.00 -2.86 5.48
C GLY A 143 -14.36 -2.46 4.16
N ASN A 144 -13.58 -1.39 4.07
CA ASN A 144 -12.95 -0.98 2.79
C ASN A 144 -11.79 0.02 2.92
N GLN A 145 -11.33 0.35 4.13
CA GLN A 145 -10.21 1.27 4.29
C GLN A 145 -8.89 0.53 4.06
N MET A 146 -8.18 0.87 3.00
CA MET A 146 -6.84 0.34 2.72
C MET A 146 -5.81 1.01 3.64
N ILE A 147 -5.11 0.21 4.45
CA ILE A 147 -4.04 0.66 5.35
C ILE A 147 -2.64 0.27 4.88
N GLY A 148 -2.55 -0.55 3.84
CA GLY A 148 -1.31 -1.02 3.26
C GLY A 148 -1.54 -2.04 2.16
N ALA A 149 -0.46 -2.64 1.69
CA ALA A 149 -0.45 -3.66 0.64
C ALA A 149 0.51 -4.79 1.00
N ILE A 150 0.07 -6.03 0.73
CA ILE A 150 0.92 -7.21 0.83
C ILE A 150 1.21 -7.76 -0.55
N GLY A 151 2.45 -8.19 -0.78
CA GLY A 151 2.85 -9.01 -1.92
C GLY A 151 3.51 -10.29 -1.45
N VAL A 152 3.12 -11.40 -2.05
CA VAL A 152 3.70 -12.72 -1.82
C VAL A 152 4.26 -13.26 -3.13
N GLY A 153 5.44 -13.87 -3.07
CA GLY A 153 6.10 -14.49 -4.20
C GLY A 153 6.76 -15.81 -3.82
N GLY A 154 6.84 -16.74 -4.77
CA GLY A 154 7.61 -17.96 -4.65
C GLY A 154 6.82 -19.25 -4.48
N SER A 155 5.49 -19.23 -4.42
CA SER A 155 4.73 -20.48 -4.41
C SER A 155 4.84 -21.21 -5.75
N ALA A 156 4.83 -22.54 -5.69
CA ALA A 156 4.81 -23.36 -6.89
C ALA A 156 3.47 -23.19 -7.63
N PRO A 157 3.49 -23.05 -8.96
CA PRO A 157 2.27 -22.72 -9.73
C PRO A 157 1.21 -23.83 -9.79
N ASN A 158 1.51 -25.03 -9.31
CA ASN A 158 0.69 -26.23 -9.53
C ASN A 158 0.14 -26.87 -8.24
N LEU A 159 0.09 -26.14 -7.13
CA LEU A 159 -0.50 -26.68 -5.91
C LEU A 159 -2.03 -26.49 -5.93
N PRO A 160 -2.83 -27.56 -5.82
CA PRO A 160 -4.28 -27.45 -5.69
C PRO A 160 -4.64 -26.59 -4.48
N ALA A 161 -5.54 -25.62 -4.66
CA ALA A 161 -6.04 -24.75 -3.60
C ALA A 161 -4.97 -23.93 -2.83
N TRP A 162 -3.80 -23.69 -3.46
CA TRP A 162 -2.74 -22.87 -2.92
C TRP A 162 -2.15 -21.92 -3.98
N SER A 163 -1.88 -20.69 -3.58
CA SER A 163 -1.16 -19.70 -4.37
C SER A 163 -0.60 -18.61 -3.45
N ASP A 164 0.30 -17.77 -3.99
CA ASP A 164 0.77 -16.56 -3.31
C ASP A 164 -0.39 -15.70 -2.79
N GLU A 165 -1.44 -15.55 -3.60
CA GLU A 165 -2.63 -14.77 -3.27
C GLU A 165 -3.43 -15.39 -2.12
N ILE A 166 -3.61 -16.72 -2.13
CA ILE A 166 -4.30 -17.45 -1.06
C ILE A 166 -3.52 -17.35 0.26
N CYS A 167 -2.18 -17.41 0.22
CA CYS A 167 -1.34 -17.18 1.41
C CYS A 167 -1.61 -15.81 2.02
N ALA A 168 -1.53 -14.76 1.19
CA ALA A 168 -1.79 -13.39 1.63
C ALA A 168 -3.19 -13.24 2.22
N TRP A 169 -4.20 -13.72 1.50
CA TRP A 169 -5.60 -13.61 1.91
C TRP A 169 -5.90 -14.32 3.24
N ARG A 170 -5.45 -15.58 3.39
CA ARG A 170 -5.63 -16.34 4.63
C ARG A 170 -4.92 -15.69 5.80
N ALA A 171 -3.70 -15.20 5.58
CA ALA A 171 -2.92 -14.55 6.62
C ALA A 171 -3.60 -13.26 7.12
N MET A 172 -4.04 -12.41 6.20
CA MET A 172 -4.77 -11.19 6.54
C MET A 172 -6.09 -11.51 7.26
N THR A 173 -6.85 -12.48 6.74
CA THR A 173 -8.12 -12.90 7.38
C THR A 173 -7.89 -13.42 8.80
N LYS A 174 -6.80 -14.15 9.04
CA LYS A 174 -6.44 -14.65 10.38
C LYS A 174 -6.12 -13.53 11.36
N VAL A 175 -5.43 -12.48 10.90
CA VAL A 175 -4.92 -11.40 11.78
C VAL A 175 -5.91 -10.26 11.95
N LEU A 176 -6.58 -9.85 10.86
CA LEU A 176 -7.43 -8.66 10.81
C LEU A 176 -8.93 -8.97 10.77
N GLY A 177 -9.31 -10.23 10.59
CA GLY A 177 -10.70 -10.61 10.32
C GLY A 177 -11.04 -10.60 8.81
N PRO A 178 -12.34 -10.58 8.47
CA PRO A 178 -12.79 -10.74 7.10
C PRO A 178 -12.13 -9.77 6.13
N GLN A 179 -11.64 -10.31 5.00
CA GLN A 179 -11.04 -9.56 3.90
C GLN A 179 -11.91 -9.68 2.64
N PRO A 180 -11.82 -8.75 1.68
CA PRO A 180 -12.52 -8.85 0.42
C PRO A 180 -12.28 -10.20 -0.28
N ALA A 181 -13.29 -10.69 -1.00
CA ALA A 181 -13.19 -11.94 -1.75
C ALA A 181 -12.10 -11.83 -2.83
N LEU A 182 -11.41 -12.94 -3.06
CA LEU A 182 -10.43 -13.03 -4.13
C LEU A 182 -11.10 -12.93 -5.51
N LEU A 183 -10.41 -12.28 -6.44
CA LEU A 183 -10.89 -12.19 -7.82
C LEU A 183 -10.85 -13.58 -8.49
N PRO A 184 -11.86 -13.92 -9.32
CA PRO A 184 -11.85 -15.15 -10.09
C PRO A 184 -10.71 -15.15 -11.12
N ASP A 185 -10.25 -16.35 -11.50
CA ASP A 185 -9.35 -16.52 -12.62
C ASP A 185 -10.11 -16.30 -13.94
N ILE A 186 -9.53 -15.52 -14.84
CA ILE A 186 -10.03 -15.45 -16.21
C ILE A 186 -9.61 -16.75 -16.91
N GLN A 187 -10.60 -17.51 -17.38
CA GLN A 187 -10.31 -18.60 -18.30
C GLN A 187 -9.78 -17.98 -19.61
N ARG A 188 -8.57 -18.35 -20.01
CA ARG A 188 -8.07 -18.04 -21.35
C ARG A 188 -9.03 -18.71 -22.34
N THR A 189 -9.80 -17.94 -23.05
CA THR A 189 -10.39 -18.41 -24.32
C THR A 189 -9.22 -18.82 -25.20
N ALA A 190 -9.13 -20.12 -25.50
CA ALA A 190 -8.11 -20.61 -26.42
C ALA A 190 -8.18 -19.73 -27.67
N ALA A 191 -7.04 -19.14 -28.07
CA ALA A 191 -6.96 -18.45 -29.34
C ALA A 191 -7.42 -19.44 -30.43
N PRO A 192 -8.29 -19.03 -31.38
CA PRO A 192 -8.68 -19.91 -32.46
C PRO A 192 -7.39 -20.40 -33.13
N ALA A 193 -7.27 -21.73 -33.27
CA ALA A 193 -6.15 -22.34 -33.95
C ALA A 193 -6.07 -21.72 -35.35
N THR A 194 -5.07 -20.89 -35.60
CA THR A 194 -4.74 -20.42 -36.94
C THR A 194 -4.31 -21.64 -37.74
N ARG A 195 -5.17 -22.04 -38.69
CA ARG A 195 -4.85 -23.03 -39.71
C ARG A 195 -3.86 -22.45 -40.71
#